data_ba9493456d867f9864b8e00a4f18d50a
#
_entry.id   ba9493456d867f9864b8e00a4f18d50a
#
_cell.length_a   1.000
_cell.length_b   1.000
_cell.length_c   1.000
_cell.angle_alpha   90.00
_cell.angle_beta   90.00
_cell.angle_gamma   90.00
#
_symmetry.space_group_name_H-M   'P 1'
#
loop_
_entity.id
_entity.type
_entity.pdbx_description
1 polymer ?
#
loop_
_entity_poly.entity_id
_entity_poly.type
_entity_poly.pdbx_seq_one_letter_code
_entity_poly.pdbx_strand_id
1 'polypeptide(L)'
;LWGVVSSHSFIAYERPSYGTDPDETVVLDSLVLSLAFDGRFVGDTTLQQTLSIYQLTEKIVLNDNGYLYNNSSVSYAPEALAVCSFKPKPKGGEKLEVRLPDALGQDLLSRFHAQDQAVSEERFEDYFKGVAIVPALAGSESLLTFTVADSSAALVLHYHLSDELSTEKELWFFPNTDTQFNHIDHDRSGTDMAGYPMKGVEIPSAELGNRGVLFGGLGRYTRLEFPYLNNLMQQGT
;
A
#
# COMPACT_ATOMS: atom_id res chain seq x y z
N LEU A 1 19.23 11.67 -10.54
CA LEU A 1 18.32 12.19 -11.56
C LEU A 1 16.90 12.41 -11.00
N TRP A 2 16.38 11.43 -10.24
CA TRP A 2 14.97 11.40 -9.79
C TRP A 2 14.73 12.14 -8.48
N GLY A 3 15.73 12.36 -7.65
CA GLY A 3 15.56 12.83 -6.27
C GLY A 3 15.07 11.73 -5.35
N VAL A 4 14.40 12.11 -4.27
CA VAL A 4 13.80 11.17 -3.32
C VAL A 4 12.36 10.90 -3.74
N VAL A 5 12.03 9.62 -3.92
CA VAL A 5 10.66 9.16 -4.23
C VAL A 5 10.22 8.23 -3.12
N SER A 6 9.07 8.49 -2.52
CA SER A 6 8.45 7.59 -1.55
C SER A 6 7.02 7.26 -1.96
N SER A 7 6.56 6.08 -1.59
CA SER A 7 5.20 5.61 -1.85
C SER A 7 4.56 5.15 -0.55
N HIS A 8 3.47 5.81 -0.17
CA HIS A 8 2.64 5.42 0.97
C HIS A 8 1.45 4.64 0.42
N SER A 9 1.21 3.44 0.94
CA SER A 9 0.07 2.61 0.51
C SER A 9 -1.08 2.73 1.51
N PHE A 10 -2.29 2.89 0.99
CA PHE A 10 -3.52 3.01 1.76
C PHE A 10 -4.45 1.87 1.36
N ILE A 11 -4.91 1.09 2.34
CA ILE A 11 -5.68 -0.14 2.10
C ILE A 11 -6.88 -0.16 3.05
N ALA A 12 -8.10 -0.19 2.49
CA ALA A 12 -9.30 -0.54 3.23
C ALA A 12 -9.51 -2.06 3.21
N TYR A 13 -10.29 -2.57 4.15
CA TYR A 13 -10.55 -4.00 4.28
C TYR A 13 -12.05 -4.29 4.23
N GLU A 14 -12.38 -5.42 3.63
CA GLU A 14 -13.73 -5.95 3.63
C GLU A 14 -14.07 -6.56 4.99
N ARG A 15 -15.35 -6.51 5.33
CA ARG A 15 -15.84 -7.18 6.51
C ARG A 15 -15.76 -8.69 6.35
N PRO A 16 -15.09 -9.42 7.27
CA PRO A 16 -15.06 -10.88 7.22
C PRO A 16 -16.38 -11.50 7.69
N SER A 17 -16.60 -12.75 7.25
CA SER A 17 -17.62 -13.60 7.85
C SER A 17 -17.12 -14.18 9.16
N TYR A 18 -17.90 -14.06 10.23
CA TYR A 18 -17.61 -14.62 11.55
C TYR A 18 -18.69 -15.64 11.92
N GLY A 19 -18.31 -16.85 12.28
CA GLY A 19 -19.22 -17.97 12.50
C GLY A 19 -19.02 -18.72 13.81
N THR A 20 -18.33 -18.12 14.81
CA THR A 20 -18.19 -18.74 16.14
C THR A 20 -19.46 -18.50 16.96
N ASP A 21 -19.90 -19.52 17.71
CA ASP A 21 -21.08 -19.45 18.58
C ASP A 21 -20.85 -18.35 19.65
N PRO A 22 -21.82 -17.45 19.88
CA PRO A 22 -21.72 -16.43 20.92
C PRO A 22 -21.55 -16.98 22.36
N ASP A 23 -21.98 -18.20 22.61
CA ASP A 23 -21.85 -18.83 23.93
C ASP A 23 -20.45 -19.43 24.19
N GLU A 24 -19.61 -19.56 23.15
CA GLU A 24 -18.22 -20.00 23.29
C GLU A 24 -17.35 -18.85 23.85
N THR A 25 -16.28 -19.20 24.55
CA THR A 25 -15.30 -18.21 25.01
C THR A 25 -14.12 -18.18 24.04
N VAL A 26 -13.86 -17.03 23.43
CA VAL A 26 -12.79 -16.83 22.45
C VAL A 26 -11.59 -16.11 23.09
N VAL A 27 -10.40 -16.53 22.69
CA VAL A 27 -9.12 -15.95 23.17
C VAL A 27 -8.29 -15.54 21.97
N LEU A 28 -7.85 -14.30 21.94
CA LEU A 28 -6.97 -13.78 20.90
C LEU A 28 -5.56 -14.38 21.03
N ASP A 29 -5.00 -14.82 19.92
CA ASP A 29 -3.60 -15.21 19.78
C ASP A 29 -2.76 -14.11 19.18
N SER A 30 -3.20 -13.56 18.05
CA SER A 30 -2.51 -12.46 17.38
C SER A 30 -3.37 -11.79 16.31
N LEU A 31 -2.97 -10.58 15.93
CA LEU A 31 -3.42 -9.89 14.71
C LEU A 31 -2.21 -9.61 13.84
N VAL A 32 -2.20 -10.11 12.61
CA VAL A 32 -1.04 -10.03 11.70
C VAL A 32 -1.46 -9.42 10.37
N LEU A 33 -0.71 -8.40 9.92
CA LEU A 33 -0.76 -7.91 8.54
C LEU A 33 0.23 -8.72 7.70
N SER A 34 -0.27 -9.44 6.71
CA SER A 34 0.52 -10.24 5.77
C SER A 34 0.64 -9.50 4.44
N LEU A 35 1.87 -9.28 3.96
CA LEU A 35 2.16 -8.58 2.71
C LEU A 35 3.01 -9.46 1.79
N ALA A 36 2.45 -9.89 0.66
CA ALA A 36 3.16 -10.71 -0.32
C ALA A 36 3.87 -9.81 -1.34
N PHE A 37 5.17 -10.01 -1.54
CA PHE A 37 5.90 -9.35 -2.60
C PHE A 37 5.45 -9.85 -3.98
N ASP A 38 5.31 -8.95 -4.96
CA ASP A 38 4.99 -9.31 -6.34
C ASP A 38 6.22 -9.57 -7.23
N GLY A 39 7.41 -9.46 -6.65
CA GLY A 39 8.70 -9.68 -7.32
C GLY A 39 9.28 -8.44 -8.00
N ARG A 40 8.54 -7.34 -8.14
CA ARG A 40 9.01 -6.09 -8.75
C ARG A 40 9.59 -5.16 -7.68
N PHE A 41 10.67 -4.48 -8.04
CA PHE A 41 11.31 -3.47 -7.19
C PHE A 41 12.19 -2.54 -8.01
N VAL A 42 12.51 -1.38 -7.42
CA VAL A 42 13.47 -0.41 -7.95
C VAL A 42 14.41 -0.02 -6.81
N GLY A 43 15.71 0.07 -7.07
CA GLY A 43 16.72 0.43 -6.09
C GLY A 43 17.42 -0.76 -5.45
N ASP A 44 18.08 -0.55 -4.31
CA ASP A 44 18.92 -1.55 -3.63
C ASP A 44 18.11 -2.29 -2.55
N THR A 45 17.87 -3.57 -2.77
CA THR A 45 17.18 -4.47 -1.82
C THR A 45 18.14 -5.18 -0.85
N THR A 46 19.43 -4.90 -0.91
CA THR A 46 20.41 -5.47 0.03
C THR A 46 20.42 -4.75 1.37
N LEU A 47 19.88 -3.53 1.40
CA LEU A 47 19.77 -2.70 2.59
C LEU A 47 18.49 -3.00 3.37
N GLN A 48 18.55 -2.74 4.67
CA GLN A 48 17.39 -2.87 5.55
C GLN A 48 16.35 -1.80 5.21
N GLN A 49 15.08 -2.18 5.16
CA GLN A 49 13.95 -1.30 4.99
C GLN A 49 13.14 -1.21 6.27
N THR A 50 12.49 -0.08 6.51
CA THR A 50 11.59 0.08 7.65
C THR A 50 10.24 0.60 7.15
N LEU A 51 9.17 -0.09 7.55
CA LEU A 51 7.79 0.31 7.31
C LEU A 51 7.10 0.59 8.64
N SER A 52 6.30 1.63 8.67
CA SER A 52 5.39 1.95 9.78
C SER A 52 3.95 1.74 9.32
N ILE A 53 3.17 1.05 10.12
CA ILE A 53 1.75 0.77 9.85
C ILE A 53 0.92 1.70 10.75
N TYR A 54 0.00 2.45 10.16
CA TYR A 54 -0.88 3.38 10.85
C TYR A 54 -2.34 3.01 10.61
N GLN A 55 -3.21 3.30 11.57
CA GLN A 55 -4.65 3.17 11.40
C GLN A 55 -5.21 4.39 10.68
N LEU A 56 -6.07 4.19 9.67
CA LEU A 56 -6.77 5.30 9.01
C LEU A 56 -7.80 5.92 9.94
N THR A 57 -7.87 7.26 9.93
CA THR A 57 -8.87 8.04 10.67
C THR A 57 -10.04 8.49 9.79
N GLU A 58 -9.86 8.41 8.46
CA GLU A 58 -10.86 8.72 7.45
C GLU A 58 -11.03 7.55 6.48
N LYS A 59 -12.21 7.39 5.90
CA LYS A 59 -12.45 6.40 4.85
C LYS A 59 -11.74 6.79 3.56
N ILE A 60 -11.32 5.79 2.81
CA ILE A 60 -10.88 5.97 1.43
C ILE A 60 -12.12 6.18 0.56
N VAL A 61 -12.25 7.35 -0.03
CA VAL A 61 -13.38 7.71 -0.89
C VAL A 61 -12.88 8.04 -2.28
N LEU A 62 -13.52 7.47 -3.29
CA LEU A 62 -13.24 7.81 -4.68
C LEU A 62 -13.63 9.29 -4.93
N ASN A 63 -12.88 9.97 -5.81
CA ASN A 63 -13.25 11.33 -6.21
C ASN A 63 -14.53 11.33 -7.07
N ASP A 64 -15.01 12.53 -7.44
CA ASP A 64 -16.24 12.72 -8.23
C ASP A 64 -16.21 11.99 -9.60
N ASN A 65 -15.03 11.63 -10.10
CA ASN A 65 -14.87 10.88 -11.35
C ASN A 65 -14.75 9.36 -11.11
N GLY A 66 -14.86 8.88 -9.88
CA GLY A 66 -14.76 7.46 -9.51
C GLY A 66 -13.33 6.91 -9.48
N TYR A 67 -12.32 7.75 -9.28
CA TYR A 67 -10.91 7.34 -9.28
C TYR A 67 -10.17 7.76 -8.00
N LEU A 68 -9.09 7.03 -7.72
CA LEU A 68 -8.03 7.40 -6.79
C LEU A 68 -6.75 7.68 -7.59
N TYR A 69 -6.04 8.74 -7.22
CA TYR A 69 -4.82 9.15 -7.90
C TYR A 69 -3.59 8.97 -7.00
N ASN A 70 -2.42 8.99 -7.61
CA ASN A 70 -1.15 8.93 -6.88
C ASN A 70 -0.84 10.17 -6.02
N ASN A 71 -1.69 11.18 -6.05
CA ASN A 71 -1.66 12.35 -5.16
C ASN A 71 -2.91 12.44 -4.27
N SER A 72 -3.78 11.42 -4.26
CA SER A 72 -4.83 11.30 -3.26
C SER A 72 -4.20 11.09 -1.88
N SER A 73 -4.85 11.56 -0.85
CA SER A 73 -4.39 11.40 0.54
C SER A 73 -5.58 11.16 1.46
N VAL A 74 -5.34 10.41 2.51
CA VAL A 74 -6.30 10.09 3.57
C VAL A 74 -5.60 10.24 4.90
N SER A 75 -6.27 10.81 5.89
CA SER A 75 -5.69 10.99 7.22
C SER A 75 -5.56 9.66 7.97
N TYR A 76 -4.47 9.53 8.74
CA TYR A 76 -4.21 8.40 9.62
C TYR A 76 -3.75 8.86 11.00
N ALA A 77 -3.82 7.98 11.98
CA ALA A 77 -3.43 8.27 13.36
C ALA A 77 -1.94 8.65 13.44
N PRO A 78 -1.56 9.57 14.35
CA PRO A 78 -0.16 10.00 14.49
C PRO A 78 0.74 8.92 15.07
N GLU A 79 0.18 7.97 15.81
CA GLU A 79 0.90 6.86 16.42
C GLU A 79 0.83 5.62 15.54
N ALA A 80 1.99 5.03 15.25
CA ALA A 80 2.05 3.81 14.47
C ALA A 80 1.50 2.62 15.28
N LEU A 81 0.67 1.80 14.64
CA LEU A 81 0.26 0.50 15.17
C LEU A 81 1.47 -0.44 15.31
N ALA A 82 2.35 -0.42 14.32
CA ALA A 82 3.56 -1.23 14.31
C ALA A 82 4.65 -0.58 13.46
N VAL A 83 5.90 -0.87 13.80
CA VAL A 83 7.09 -0.54 12.99
C VAL A 83 7.84 -1.83 12.73
N CYS A 84 8.06 -2.14 11.46
CA CYS A 84 8.74 -3.35 11.03
C CYS A 84 9.99 -2.99 10.24
N SER A 85 11.15 -3.52 10.67
CA SER A 85 12.40 -3.40 9.93
C SER A 85 12.81 -4.78 9.41
N PHE A 86 13.06 -4.86 8.10
CA PHE A 86 13.33 -6.12 7.42
C PHE A 86 14.32 -5.93 6.27
N LYS A 87 14.93 -7.02 5.84
CA LYS A 87 15.73 -7.05 4.60
C LYS A 87 14.86 -7.60 3.47
N PRO A 88 14.58 -6.80 2.41
CA PRO A 88 13.69 -7.24 1.35
C PRO A 88 14.20 -8.46 0.60
N LYS A 89 13.29 -9.39 0.31
CA LYS A 89 13.53 -10.54 -0.57
C LYS A 89 12.39 -10.62 -1.61
N PRO A 90 12.26 -9.64 -2.50
CA PRO A 90 11.07 -9.51 -3.35
C PRO A 90 10.85 -10.70 -4.29
N LYS A 91 11.89 -11.49 -4.60
CA LYS A 91 11.80 -12.69 -5.45
C LYS A 91 11.80 -14.00 -4.66
N GLY A 92 11.83 -13.94 -3.33
CA GLY A 92 11.97 -15.13 -2.47
C GLY A 92 10.67 -15.91 -2.23
N GLY A 93 9.50 -15.35 -2.62
CA GLY A 93 8.20 -15.96 -2.35
C GLY A 93 7.76 -15.87 -0.88
N GLU A 94 8.57 -15.29 -0.01
CA GLU A 94 8.24 -15.05 1.39
C GLU A 94 7.27 -13.86 1.51
N LYS A 95 6.36 -13.92 2.48
CA LYS A 95 5.52 -12.77 2.87
C LYS A 95 6.22 -11.99 3.98
N LEU A 96 5.99 -10.69 4.00
CA LEU A 96 6.30 -9.85 5.16
C LEU A 96 5.11 -9.90 6.11
N GLU A 97 5.32 -10.45 7.30
CA GLU A 97 4.31 -10.52 8.34
C GLU A 97 4.61 -9.49 9.42
N VAL A 98 3.65 -8.64 9.72
CA VAL A 98 3.76 -7.58 10.71
C VAL A 98 2.70 -7.79 11.78
N ARG A 99 3.11 -8.15 13.00
CA ARG A 99 2.19 -8.26 14.14
C ARG A 99 1.70 -6.86 14.53
N LEU A 100 0.40 -6.70 14.60
CA LEU A 100 -0.27 -5.49 15.08
C LEU A 100 -0.57 -5.60 16.57
N PRO A 101 -0.92 -4.48 17.26
CA PRO A 101 -1.18 -4.48 18.69
C PRO A 101 -2.32 -5.42 19.08
N ASP A 102 -2.11 -6.20 20.13
CA ASP A 102 -3.12 -7.13 20.66
C ASP A 102 -4.39 -6.40 21.09
N ALA A 103 -4.30 -5.13 21.52
CA ALA A 103 -5.47 -4.31 21.85
C ALA A 103 -6.42 -4.11 20.66
N LEU A 104 -5.89 -3.90 19.43
CA LEU A 104 -6.69 -3.79 18.22
C LEU A 104 -7.33 -5.15 17.88
N GLY A 105 -6.54 -6.23 17.95
CA GLY A 105 -7.04 -7.58 17.70
C GLY A 105 -8.14 -7.97 18.69
N GLN A 106 -7.97 -7.64 19.97
CA GLN A 106 -8.95 -7.95 21.02
C GLN A 106 -10.25 -7.14 20.84
N ASP A 107 -10.16 -5.86 20.47
CA ASP A 107 -11.37 -5.06 20.18
C ASP A 107 -12.13 -5.61 18.97
N LEU A 108 -11.44 -5.93 17.88
CA LEU A 108 -12.03 -6.58 16.70
C LEU A 108 -12.72 -7.91 17.09
N LEU A 109 -11.97 -8.82 17.71
CA LEU A 109 -12.50 -10.14 18.09
C LEU A 109 -13.73 -10.03 18.98
N SER A 110 -13.66 -9.19 20.02
CA SER A 110 -14.76 -9.01 20.97
C SER A 110 -16.02 -8.48 20.32
N ARG A 111 -15.90 -7.54 19.37
CA ARG A 111 -17.05 -6.97 18.65
C ARG A 111 -17.67 -7.96 17.68
N PHE A 112 -16.85 -8.72 16.94
CA PHE A 112 -17.36 -9.77 16.06
C PHE A 112 -18.06 -10.85 16.86
N HIS A 113 -17.48 -11.28 17.99
CA HIS A 113 -18.04 -12.28 18.87
C HIS A 113 -19.35 -11.83 19.51
N ALA A 114 -19.43 -10.58 19.98
CA ALA A 114 -20.65 -9.98 20.51
C ALA A 114 -21.68 -9.59 19.45
N GLN A 115 -21.41 -9.81 18.17
CA GLN A 115 -22.24 -9.35 17.05
C GLN A 115 -22.59 -7.86 17.14
N ASP A 116 -21.61 -7.04 17.58
CA ASP A 116 -21.77 -5.58 17.73
C ASP A 116 -22.17 -4.94 16.40
N GLN A 117 -23.11 -4.01 16.47
CA GLN A 117 -23.56 -3.25 15.30
C GLN A 117 -22.44 -2.45 14.59
N ALA A 118 -21.38 -2.07 15.30
CA ALA A 118 -20.24 -1.41 14.71
C ALA A 118 -19.52 -2.25 13.65
N VAL A 119 -19.57 -3.59 13.79
CA VAL A 119 -19.00 -4.55 12.83
C VAL A 119 -20.04 -5.19 11.93
N SER A 120 -21.25 -4.62 11.83
CA SER A 120 -22.26 -5.01 10.83
C SER A 120 -21.75 -4.70 9.42
N GLU A 121 -22.36 -5.31 8.40
CA GLU A 121 -22.00 -5.12 7.00
C GLU A 121 -22.04 -3.66 6.58
N GLU A 122 -23.02 -2.88 7.08
CA GLU A 122 -23.23 -1.49 6.73
C GLU A 122 -22.28 -0.53 7.46
N ARG A 123 -21.71 -0.92 8.61
CA ARG A 123 -20.93 -0.04 9.49
C ARG A 123 -19.47 -0.40 9.66
N PHE A 124 -19.06 -1.57 9.21
CA PHE A 124 -17.69 -2.03 9.40
C PHE A 124 -16.64 -1.04 8.89
N GLU A 125 -16.86 -0.47 7.71
CA GLU A 125 -15.96 0.54 7.14
C GLU A 125 -15.93 1.87 7.93
N ASP A 126 -16.98 2.20 8.67
CA ASP A 126 -16.99 3.36 9.57
C ASP A 126 -16.19 3.09 10.84
N TYR A 127 -16.19 1.86 11.30
CA TYR A 127 -15.46 1.42 12.47
C TYR A 127 -13.99 1.16 12.16
N PHE A 128 -13.67 0.33 11.18
CA PHE A 128 -12.31 0.00 10.75
C PHE A 128 -12.06 0.50 9.33
N LYS A 129 -11.48 1.68 9.21
CA LYS A 129 -11.30 2.39 7.93
C LYS A 129 -10.14 1.87 7.10
N GLY A 130 -9.28 1.02 7.70
CA GLY A 130 -8.11 0.45 7.05
C GLY A 130 -6.77 0.90 7.63
N VAL A 131 -5.71 0.69 6.88
CA VAL A 131 -4.34 1.00 7.28
C VAL A 131 -3.60 1.82 6.24
N ALA A 132 -2.64 2.63 6.70
CA ALA A 132 -1.60 3.23 5.89
C ALA A 132 -0.28 2.53 6.15
N ILE A 133 0.46 2.19 5.09
CA ILE A 133 1.80 1.62 5.13
C ILE A 133 2.76 2.70 4.64
N VAL A 134 3.60 3.18 5.53
CA VAL A 134 4.48 4.34 5.31
C VAL A 134 5.93 3.91 5.45
N PRO A 135 6.77 4.07 4.40
CA PRO A 135 8.18 3.77 4.50
C PRO A 135 8.93 4.85 5.28
N ALA A 136 9.95 4.45 6.04
CA ALA A 136 10.91 5.40 6.57
C ALA A 136 11.79 5.93 5.42
N LEU A 137 11.94 7.25 5.31
CA LEU A 137 12.76 7.86 4.26
C LEU A 137 14.27 7.65 4.50
N ALA A 138 14.69 7.69 5.76
CA ALA A 138 16.09 7.48 6.12
C ALA A 138 16.45 5.99 6.06
N GLY A 139 17.45 5.65 5.25
CA GLY A 139 17.96 4.29 5.12
C GLY A 139 17.16 3.36 4.20
N SER A 140 16.07 3.84 3.60
CA SER A 140 15.32 3.10 2.59
C SER A 140 15.79 3.49 1.20
N GLU A 141 16.38 2.55 0.46
CA GLU A 141 16.94 2.80 -0.88
C GLU A 141 16.26 1.97 -1.97
N SER A 142 15.08 1.40 -1.68
CA SER A 142 14.31 0.70 -2.69
C SER A 142 12.81 0.98 -2.58
N LEU A 143 12.14 0.99 -3.73
CA LEU A 143 10.70 0.89 -3.85
C LEU A 143 10.33 -0.57 -4.04
N LEU A 144 9.47 -1.08 -3.20
CA LEU A 144 8.99 -2.46 -3.21
C LEU A 144 7.54 -2.49 -3.66
N THR A 145 7.16 -3.54 -4.36
CA THR A 145 5.77 -3.74 -4.77
C THR A 145 5.20 -4.96 -4.06
N PHE A 146 4.01 -4.79 -3.48
CA PHE A 146 3.23 -5.86 -2.87
C PHE A 146 1.99 -6.13 -3.72
N THR A 147 1.56 -7.37 -3.75
CA THR A 147 0.25 -7.74 -4.30
C THR A 147 -0.81 -7.36 -3.29
N VAL A 148 -1.79 -6.54 -3.70
CA VAL A 148 -2.93 -6.18 -2.84
C VAL A 148 -4.19 -6.81 -3.43
N ALA A 149 -4.35 -8.10 -3.16
CA ALA A 149 -5.53 -8.89 -3.55
C ALA A 149 -5.62 -10.11 -2.64
N ASP A 150 -6.80 -10.54 -2.32
CA ASP A 150 -7.10 -11.75 -1.55
C ASP A 150 -6.20 -11.88 -0.28
N SER A 151 -5.65 -13.06 -0.05
CA SER A 151 -4.75 -13.34 1.08
C SER A 151 -3.35 -12.72 0.96
N SER A 152 -3.07 -11.97 -0.10
CA SER A 152 -1.73 -11.42 -0.36
C SER A 152 -1.43 -10.16 0.45
N ALA A 153 -2.47 -9.44 0.89
CA ALA A 153 -2.35 -8.27 1.76
C ALA A 153 -3.43 -8.26 2.85
N ALA A 154 -3.75 -9.44 3.39
CA ALA A 154 -4.80 -9.60 4.38
C ALA A 154 -4.34 -9.24 5.80
N LEU A 155 -5.29 -8.77 6.61
CA LEU A 155 -5.19 -8.82 8.06
C LEU A 155 -5.74 -10.18 8.51
N VAL A 156 -4.97 -10.90 9.30
CA VAL A 156 -5.37 -12.21 9.83
C VAL A 156 -5.40 -12.14 11.34
N LEU A 157 -6.57 -12.36 11.92
CA LEU A 157 -6.77 -12.45 13.34
C LEU A 157 -6.81 -13.92 13.72
N HIS A 158 -5.81 -14.36 14.47
CA HIS A 158 -5.69 -15.71 15.01
C HIS A 158 -6.29 -15.75 16.40
N TYR A 159 -7.12 -16.76 16.66
CA TYR A 159 -7.76 -16.96 17.96
C TYR A 159 -8.07 -18.45 18.17
N HIS A 160 -8.35 -18.83 19.41
CA HIS A 160 -8.80 -20.16 19.77
C HIS A 160 -9.99 -20.10 20.71
N LEU A 161 -10.68 -21.24 20.89
CA LEU A 161 -11.70 -21.40 21.91
C LEU A 161 -11.04 -21.82 23.23
N SER A 162 -11.53 -21.30 24.34
CA SER A 162 -10.92 -21.52 25.66
C SER A 162 -10.90 -23.01 26.08
N ASP A 163 -11.80 -23.82 25.55
CA ASP A 163 -11.93 -25.27 25.81
C ASP A 163 -11.23 -26.12 24.73
N GLU A 164 -10.83 -25.52 23.62
CA GLU A 164 -10.17 -26.16 22.48
C GLU A 164 -8.81 -25.51 22.16
N LEU A 165 -7.89 -25.48 23.13
CA LEU A 165 -6.56 -24.85 22.98
C LEU A 165 -5.71 -25.36 21.80
N SER A 166 -6.04 -26.53 21.25
CA SER A 166 -5.32 -27.14 20.13
C SER A 166 -5.86 -26.74 18.75
N THR A 167 -7.00 -26.06 18.69
CA THR A 167 -7.65 -25.69 17.43
C THR A 167 -7.55 -24.19 17.20
N GLU A 168 -6.57 -23.78 16.41
CA GLU A 168 -6.44 -22.40 15.96
C GLU A 168 -7.53 -22.08 14.95
N LYS A 169 -8.17 -20.92 15.14
CA LYS A 169 -9.15 -20.33 14.22
C LYS A 169 -8.62 -19.03 13.68
N GLU A 170 -9.03 -18.69 12.48
CA GLU A 170 -8.59 -17.49 11.77
C GLU A 170 -9.78 -16.67 11.31
N LEU A 171 -9.67 -15.35 11.41
CA LEU A 171 -10.59 -14.40 10.83
C LEU A 171 -9.83 -13.53 9.85
N TRP A 172 -10.16 -13.66 8.56
CA TRP A 172 -9.46 -13.03 7.47
C TRP A 172 -10.18 -11.78 7.00
N PHE A 173 -9.52 -10.63 7.11
CA PHE A 173 -9.95 -9.37 6.52
C PHE A 173 -9.22 -9.20 5.20
N PHE A 174 -9.94 -9.35 4.10
CA PHE A 174 -9.37 -9.18 2.77
C PHE A 174 -9.30 -7.71 2.39
N PRO A 175 -8.27 -7.28 1.63
CA PRO A 175 -8.21 -5.91 1.14
C PRO A 175 -9.36 -5.64 0.17
N ASN A 176 -9.99 -4.47 0.31
CA ASN A 176 -10.94 -4.00 -0.67
C ASN A 176 -10.16 -3.42 -1.86
N THR A 177 -10.25 -4.10 -3.01
CA THR A 177 -9.48 -3.74 -4.20
C THR A 177 -9.92 -2.45 -4.86
N ASP A 178 -11.14 -1.98 -4.60
CA ASP A 178 -11.70 -0.74 -5.16
C ASP A 178 -11.29 0.49 -4.34
N THR A 179 -11.01 0.30 -3.04
CA THR A 179 -10.65 1.36 -2.10
C THR A 179 -9.23 1.18 -1.57
N GLN A 180 -8.26 1.17 -2.51
CA GLN A 180 -6.83 1.16 -2.24
C GLN A 180 -6.09 2.08 -3.19
N PHE A 181 -5.00 2.69 -2.75
CA PHE A 181 -4.16 3.51 -3.62
C PHE A 181 -2.77 3.72 -3.03
N ASN A 182 -1.86 4.23 -3.87
CA ASN A 182 -0.54 4.67 -3.44
C ASN A 182 -0.42 6.18 -3.62
N HIS A 183 -0.13 6.89 -2.52
CA HIS A 183 0.31 8.27 -2.58
C HIS A 183 1.81 8.30 -2.86
N ILE A 184 2.23 9.03 -3.89
CA ILE A 184 3.64 9.11 -4.28
C ILE A 184 4.15 10.53 -4.02
N ASP A 185 5.05 10.67 -3.06
CA ASP A 185 5.81 11.87 -2.81
C ASP A 185 7.09 11.88 -3.64
N HIS A 186 7.43 13.05 -4.15
CA HIS A 186 8.60 13.25 -4.99
C HIS A 186 9.32 14.55 -4.64
N ASP A 187 10.42 14.44 -3.91
CA ASP A 187 11.34 15.55 -3.69
C ASP A 187 12.44 15.57 -4.77
N ARG A 188 12.42 16.59 -5.59
CA ARG A 188 13.40 16.82 -6.66
C ARG A 188 14.47 17.83 -6.30
N SER A 189 14.47 18.35 -5.08
CA SER A 189 15.49 19.28 -4.61
C SER A 189 16.89 18.66 -4.82
N GLY A 190 17.81 19.44 -5.38
CA GLY A 190 19.15 18.93 -5.69
C GLY A 190 19.26 18.05 -6.95
N THR A 191 18.23 17.98 -7.80
CA THR A 191 18.27 17.26 -9.09
C THR A 191 18.25 18.22 -10.28
N ASP A 192 18.66 17.74 -11.45
CA ASP A 192 18.55 18.48 -12.72
C ASP A 192 17.08 18.87 -13.05
N MET A 193 16.12 18.21 -12.41
CA MET A 193 14.69 18.41 -12.62
C MET A 193 14.05 19.41 -11.62
N ALA A 194 14.80 19.93 -10.66
CA ALA A 194 14.28 20.80 -9.60
C ALA A 194 13.58 22.06 -10.11
N GLY A 195 14.10 22.65 -11.17
CA GLY A 195 13.59 23.91 -11.76
C GLY A 195 12.37 23.75 -12.67
N TYR A 196 11.94 22.54 -13.00
CA TYR A 196 10.88 22.31 -13.96
C TYR A 196 9.52 22.04 -13.30
N PRO A 197 8.39 22.55 -13.85
CA PRO A 197 7.05 22.29 -13.34
C PRO A 197 6.71 20.79 -13.32
N MET A 198 5.84 20.38 -12.40
CA MET A 198 5.40 18.99 -12.27
C MET A 198 4.46 18.55 -13.39
N LYS A 199 3.68 19.45 -13.97
CA LYS A 199 2.62 19.14 -14.96
C LYS A 199 2.65 20.12 -16.14
N GLY A 200 2.25 19.61 -17.31
CA GLY A 200 1.88 20.44 -18.47
C GLY A 200 3.03 21.13 -19.20
N VAL A 201 4.27 20.74 -18.97
CA VAL A 201 5.43 21.32 -19.63
C VAL A 201 6.23 20.26 -20.36
N GLU A 202 6.50 20.52 -21.63
CA GLU A 202 7.45 19.75 -22.42
C GLU A 202 8.84 20.34 -22.27
N ILE A 203 9.81 19.51 -21.93
CA ILE A 203 11.18 19.90 -21.72
C ILE A 203 12.00 19.28 -22.86
N PRO A 204 12.64 20.10 -23.72
CA PRO A 204 13.53 19.59 -24.74
C PRO A 204 14.67 18.76 -24.16
N SER A 205 15.02 17.64 -24.79
CA SER A 205 16.11 16.78 -24.30
C SER A 205 17.46 17.52 -24.18
N ALA A 206 17.68 18.52 -25.01
CA ALA A 206 18.87 19.36 -24.95
C ALA A 206 19.06 20.06 -23.58
N GLU A 207 17.96 20.46 -22.93
CA GLU A 207 17.99 21.06 -21.58
C GLU A 207 18.30 20.03 -20.49
N LEU A 208 18.11 18.74 -20.78
CA LEU A 208 18.38 17.61 -19.88
C LEU A 208 19.67 16.86 -20.25
N GLY A 209 20.61 17.51 -20.93
CA GLY A 209 21.87 16.88 -21.36
C GLY A 209 21.65 15.76 -22.39
N ASN A 210 20.71 15.94 -23.31
CA ASN A 210 20.30 14.98 -24.35
C ASN A 210 19.80 13.63 -23.78
N ARG A 211 19.09 13.68 -22.66
CA ARG A 211 18.50 12.51 -22.00
C ARG A 211 16.98 12.53 -22.13
N GLY A 212 16.38 11.36 -22.35
CA GLY A 212 14.97 11.11 -22.17
C GLY A 212 14.69 10.70 -20.71
N VAL A 213 13.50 11.05 -20.22
CA VAL A 213 13.09 10.79 -18.85
C VAL A 213 11.77 10.03 -18.85
N LEU A 214 11.76 8.82 -18.26
CA LEU A 214 10.57 7.98 -18.12
C LEU A 214 10.41 7.55 -16.67
N PHE A 215 9.25 7.87 -16.07
CA PHE A 215 8.89 7.39 -14.75
C PHE A 215 7.37 7.24 -14.63
N GLY A 216 6.87 5.99 -14.72
CA GLY A 216 5.44 5.69 -14.76
C GLY A 216 4.67 6.15 -13.52
N GLY A 217 5.23 5.96 -12.31
CA GLY A 217 4.60 6.37 -11.04
C GLY A 217 4.39 7.89 -10.90
N LEU A 218 5.14 8.72 -11.66
CA LEU A 218 5.05 10.18 -11.65
C LEU A 218 4.42 10.74 -12.92
N GLY A 219 3.90 9.91 -13.82
CA GLY A 219 3.31 10.34 -15.09
C GLY A 219 4.31 11.04 -16.03
N ARG A 220 5.60 10.74 -15.91
CA ARG A 220 6.65 11.25 -16.79
C ARG A 220 6.91 10.29 -17.94
N TYR A 221 6.91 10.81 -19.18
CA TYR A 221 7.20 10.05 -20.38
C TYR A 221 8.05 10.88 -21.35
N THR A 222 8.79 10.19 -22.21
CA THR A 222 9.57 10.80 -23.30
C THR A 222 8.74 10.74 -24.56
N ARG A 223 8.53 11.91 -25.19
CA ARG A 223 7.97 12.01 -26.53
C ARG A 223 9.09 11.99 -27.56
N LEU A 224 9.01 11.06 -28.53
CA LEU A 224 9.91 11.00 -29.67
C LEU A 224 9.21 11.61 -30.88
N GLU A 225 9.85 12.59 -31.51
CA GLU A 225 9.36 13.24 -32.73
C GLU A 225 10.27 12.91 -33.90
N PHE A 226 9.66 12.56 -35.00
CA PHE A 226 10.35 12.28 -36.28
C PHE A 226 9.84 13.24 -37.35
N PRO A 227 10.32 14.51 -37.39
CA PRO A 227 9.75 15.56 -38.23
C PRO A 227 9.84 15.28 -39.72
N TYR A 228 10.72 14.39 -40.16
CA TYR A 228 10.92 14.05 -41.56
C TYR A 228 10.44 12.66 -41.94
N LEU A 229 9.73 11.96 -41.08
CA LEU A 229 9.28 10.57 -41.31
C LEU A 229 8.41 10.47 -42.59
N ASN A 230 7.50 11.42 -42.80
CA ASN A 230 6.65 11.47 -43.99
C ASN A 230 7.45 11.65 -45.28
N ASN A 231 8.53 12.43 -45.25
CA ASN A 231 9.39 12.62 -46.40
C ASN A 231 10.20 11.37 -46.74
N LEU A 232 10.62 10.60 -45.73
CA LEU A 232 11.30 9.32 -45.90
C LEU A 232 10.37 8.26 -46.50
N MET A 233 9.11 8.23 -46.07
CA MET A 233 8.11 7.28 -46.59
C MET A 233 7.73 7.57 -48.06
N GLN A 234 7.81 8.83 -48.50
CA GLN A 234 7.53 9.21 -49.90
C GLN A 234 8.71 8.92 -50.88
N GLN A 235 9.91 8.73 -50.35
CA GLN A 235 11.09 8.39 -51.20
C GLN A 235 11.26 6.89 -51.42
N GLY A 236 10.47 6.05 -50.80
CA GLY A 236 10.53 4.58 -50.85
C GLY A 236 9.48 3.92 -51.77
N THR A 237 8.79 4.70 -52.62
CA THR A 237 7.83 4.16 -53.63
C THR A 237 8.38 4.26 -55.05
#